data_3c6acb61cfd6f5ad156ae748ca303cf0
#
_entry.id   3c6acb61cfd6f5ad156ae748ca303cf0
#
_cell.length_a   1.000
_cell.length_b   1.000
_cell.length_c   1.000
_cell.angle_alpha   90.00
_cell.angle_beta   90.00
_cell.angle_gamma   90.00
#
_symmetry.space_group_name_H-M   'P 1'
#
loop_
_entity.id
_entity.type
_entity.pdbx_description
1 polymer ?
#
loop_
_entity_poly.entity_id
_entity_poly.type
_entity_poly.pdbx_seq_one_letter_code
_entity_poly.pdbx_strand_id
1 'polypeptide(L)'
;MNRARLYINIKLLLLAVLTLNLSGCELDERVDDLTGGYEGAFIDRLTGEKVATEYYGAKLKLLDLEYGNVAVPLEYNTLPEGTYRNTKVYPSRYKVWANGPFFELDTIYGDIRSLKKMDLIVTPNVTLKIKKVEVLYGITANVTFTYQV
;
A
#
# COMPACT_ATOMS: atom_id res chain seq x y z
N MET A 1 -33.45 -41.98 42.34
CA MET A 1 -32.75 -41.46 41.16
C MET A 1 -31.26 -41.60 41.40
N ASN A 2 -30.56 -42.40 40.60
CA ASN A 2 -29.21 -42.89 40.91
C ASN A 2 -28.16 -41.78 40.72
N ARG A 3 -27.52 -41.32 41.79
CA ARG A 3 -26.53 -40.21 41.77
C ARG A 3 -25.43 -40.45 40.74
N ALA A 4 -25.02 -41.67 40.49
CA ALA A 4 -24.05 -42.04 39.49
C ALA A 4 -24.49 -41.67 38.06
N ARG A 5 -25.74 -41.87 37.69
CA ARG A 5 -26.28 -41.50 36.38
C ARG A 5 -26.32 -39.97 36.18
N LEU A 6 -26.62 -39.26 37.27
CA LEU A 6 -26.60 -37.78 37.23
C LEU A 6 -25.18 -37.23 36.94
N TYR A 7 -24.16 -37.77 37.60
CA TYR A 7 -22.76 -37.37 37.39
C TYR A 7 -22.27 -37.68 35.97
N ILE A 8 -22.67 -38.80 35.39
CA ILE A 8 -22.33 -39.18 34.01
C ILE A 8 -22.97 -38.22 33.03
N ASN A 9 -24.22 -37.86 33.20
CA ASN A 9 -24.91 -36.93 32.31
C ASN A 9 -24.35 -35.51 32.38
N ILE A 10 -23.95 -35.05 33.58
CA ILE A 10 -23.31 -33.73 33.74
C ILE A 10 -21.92 -33.71 33.06
N LYS A 11 -21.13 -34.77 33.19
CA LYS A 11 -19.83 -34.86 32.50
C LYS A 11 -19.96 -34.91 31.00
N LEU A 12 -20.94 -35.61 30.46
CA LEU A 12 -21.25 -35.65 29.03
C LEU A 12 -21.71 -34.29 28.51
N LEU A 13 -22.55 -33.58 29.28
CA LEU A 13 -22.99 -32.24 28.92
C LEU A 13 -21.83 -31.24 28.92
N LEU A 14 -20.96 -31.28 29.91
CA LEU A 14 -19.74 -30.46 29.97
C LEU A 14 -18.78 -30.74 28.80
N LEU A 15 -18.62 -32.00 28.44
CA LEU A 15 -17.77 -32.40 27.30
C LEU A 15 -18.37 -31.89 25.98
N ALA A 16 -19.70 -32.01 25.82
CA ALA A 16 -20.39 -31.48 24.63
C ALA A 16 -20.31 -29.95 24.52
N VAL A 17 -20.42 -29.22 25.62
CA VAL A 17 -20.25 -27.76 25.64
C VAL A 17 -18.78 -27.35 25.31
N LEU A 18 -17.82 -28.13 25.79
CA LEU A 18 -16.40 -27.87 25.51
C LEU A 18 -16.04 -28.08 24.02
N THR A 19 -16.64 -29.08 23.37
CA THR A 19 -16.40 -29.34 21.93
C THR A 19 -17.08 -28.32 21.03
N LEU A 20 -18.18 -27.71 21.44
CA LEU A 20 -18.85 -26.65 20.66
C LEU A 20 -18.09 -25.33 20.60
N ASN A 21 -17.14 -25.08 21.51
CA ASN A 21 -16.32 -23.86 21.51
C ASN A 21 -15.04 -23.99 20.69
N LEU A 22 -14.74 -25.15 20.09
CA LEU A 22 -13.52 -25.36 19.29
C LEU A 22 -13.70 -25.06 17.80
N SER A 23 -14.90 -24.68 17.34
CA SER A 23 -15.20 -24.41 15.93
C SER A 23 -15.13 -22.92 15.56
N GLY A 24 -14.35 -22.10 16.25
CA GLY A 24 -14.41 -20.66 16.17
C GLY A 24 -13.15 -19.94 15.65
N CYS A 25 -12.24 -20.61 14.94
CA CYS A 25 -11.27 -19.90 14.15
C CYS A 25 -11.44 -20.36 12.70
N GLU A 26 -12.24 -19.63 11.95
CA GLU A 26 -12.13 -19.61 10.50
C GLU A 26 -10.77 -18.97 10.20
N LEU A 27 -9.76 -19.79 10.00
CA LEU A 27 -8.49 -19.34 9.42
C LEU A 27 -8.83 -18.71 8.08
N ASP A 28 -8.48 -17.46 7.90
CA ASP A 28 -8.50 -16.81 6.60
C ASP A 28 -7.61 -17.64 5.65
N GLU A 29 -8.22 -18.51 4.88
CA GLU A 29 -7.55 -19.44 3.96
C GLU A 29 -7.00 -18.75 2.71
N ARG A 30 -6.71 -17.45 2.75
CA ARG A 30 -5.93 -16.81 1.72
C ARG A 30 -4.47 -17.26 1.79
N VAL A 31 -4.25 -18.48 1.37
CA VAL A 31 -2.91 -19.06 1.14
C VAL A 31 -2.44 -18.77 -0.28
N ASP A 32 -2.94 -17.71 -0.92
CA ASP A 32 -2.43 -17.30 -2.20
C ASP A 32 -1.02 -16.74 -2.02
N ASP A 33 -0.07 -17.32 -2.74
CA ASP A 33 1.28 -16.78 -2.81
C ASP A 33 1.23 -15.31 -3.25
N LEU A 34 1.99 -14.45 -2.59
CA LEU A 34 2.13 -13.04 -2.94
C LEU A 34 2.87 -12.89 -4.28
N THR A 35 2.21 -13.28 -5.37
CA THR A 35 2.76 -13.29 -6.73
C THR A 35 2.53 -11.97 -7.47
N GLY A 36 1.59 -11.17 -7.00
CA GLY A 36 1.32 -9.84 -7.54
C GLY A 36 2.46 -8.87 -7.26
N GLY A 37 2.52 -7.82 -8.05
CA GLY A 37 3.50 -6.76 -7.85
C GLY A 37 3.27 -5.56 -8.74
N TYR A 38 3.90 -4.46 -8.38
CA TYR A 38 3.90 -3.25 -9.18
C TYR A 38 5.24 -2.52 -9.02
N GLU A 39 5.62 -1.80 -10.07
CA GLU A 39 6.75 -0.89 -10.10
C GLU A 39 6.43 0.30 -11.00
N GLY A 40 7.02 1.45 -10.71
CA GLY A 40 6.81 2.64 -11.53
C GLY A 40 7.37 3.89 -10.89
N ALA A 41 6.96 5.03 -11.44
CA ALA A 41 7.34 6.34 -10.95
C ALA A 41 6.18 7.34 -11.07
N PHE A 42 6.26 8.41 -10.30
CA PHE A 42 5.48 9.62 -10.55
C PHE A 42 6.17 10.43 -11.64
N ILE A 43 5.43 10.70 -12.70
CA ILE A 43 5.95 11.44 -13.87
C ILE A 43 5.22 12.77 -13.96
N ASP A 44 5.96 13.85 -13.94
CA ASP A 44 5.41 15.19 -14.14
C ASP A 44 4.79 15.30 -15.55
N ARG A 45 3.52 15.69 -15.60
CA ARG A 45 2.78 15.85 -16.84
C ARG A 45 3.39 16.87 -17.79
N LEU A 46 4.03 17.91 -17.26
CA LEU A 46 4.57 19.01 -18.06
C LEU A 46 5.97 18.73 -18.58
N THR A 47 6.81 18.11 -17.74
CA THR A 47 8.24 17.92 -18.08
C THR A 47 8.53 16.50 -18.57
N GLY A 48 7.68 15.53 -18.26
CA GLY A 48 7.93 14.10 -18.51
C GLY A 48 9.01 13.51 -17.60
N GLU A 49 9.50 14.27 -16.62
CA GLU A 49 10.52 13.84 -15.68
C GLU A 49 9.90 13.22 -14.43
N LYS A 50 10.70 12.46 -13.68
CA LYS A 50 10.25 11.91 -12.40
C LYS A 50 10.07 13.02 -11.37
N VAL A 51 8.98 12.94 -10.59
CA VAL A 51 8.72 13.88 -9.50
C VAL A 51 9.45 13.43 -8.26
N ALA A 52 10.54 14.08 -7.92
CA ALA A 52 11.24 13.87 -6.66
C ALA A 52 10.37 14.36 -5.49
N THR A 53 10.39 13.63 -4.37
CA THR A 53 9.68 13.98 -3.14
C THR A 53 10.64 13.94 -1.97
N GLU A 54 10.24 14.44 -0.82
CA GLU A 54 10.95 14.15 0.41
C GLU A 54 10.80 12.67 0.80
N TYR A 55 11.62 12.20 1.72
CA TYR A 55 11.50 10.85 2.25
C TYR A 55 10.12 10.68 2.94
N TYR A 56 9.34 9.69 2.54
CA TYR A 56 7.93 9.50 2.91
C TYR A 56 6.96 10.60 2.44
N GLY A 57 7.39 11.50 1.57
CA GLY A 57 6.58 12.61 1.08
C GLY A 57 5.47 12.22 0.12
N ALA A 58 5.54 11.02 -0.47
CA ALA A 58 4.46 10.48 -1.27
C ALA A 58 4.14 9.03 -0.91
N LYS A 59 2.89 8.65 -1.11
CA LYS A 59 2.38 7.31 -0.83
C LYS A 59 1.53 6.80 -1.98
N LEU A 60 1.74 5.55 -2.33
CA LEU A 60 0.84 4.81 -3.21
C LEU A 60 -0.17 4.04 -2.33
N LYS A 61 -1.44 4.08 -2.71
CA LYS A 61 -2.54 3.40 -2.01
C LYS A 61 -3.20 2.41 -2.95
N LEU A 62 -3.40 1.20 -2.45
CA LEU A 62 -4.04 0.10 -3.17
C LEU A 62 -5.21 -0.44 -2.35
N LEU A 63 -6.39 -0.42 -2.92
CA LEU A 63 -7.58 -1.04 -2.34
C LEU A 63 -7.91 -2.29 -3.15
N ASP A 64 -7.88 -3.44 -2.49
CA ASP A 64 -8.27 -4.71 -3.10
C ASP A 64 -9.78 -4.72 -3.37
N LEU A 65 -10.17 -5.02 -4.62
CA LEU A 65 -11.57 -5.01 -5.05
C LEU A 65 -12.23 -6.40 -5.00
N GLU A 66 -11.43 -7.44 -4.82
CA GLU A 66 -11.91 -8.83 -4.80
C GLU A 66 -12.00 -9.39 -3.37
N TYR A 67 -11.43 -8.68 -2.40
CA TYR A 67 -11.42 -9.09 -1.00
C TYR A 67 -12.47 -8.35 -0.16
N GLY A 68 -13.62 -9.00 0.04
CA GLY A 68 -14.58 -8.72 1.12
C GLY A 68 -15.07 -7.27 1.28
N ASN A 69 -16.02 -7.09 2.23
CA ASN A 69 -16.70 -5.82 2.47
C ASN A 69 -15.92 -4.82 3.34
N VAL A 70 -14.73 -5.15 3.83
CA VAL A 70 -13.92 -4.29 4.71
C VAL A 70 -12.51 -4.20 4.15
N ALA A 71 -12.41 -3.57 2.98
CA ALA A 71 -11.12 -3.35 2.38
C ALA A 71 -10.47 -2.10 2.96
N VAL A 72 -9.39 -2.27 3.72
CA VAL A 72 -8.51 -1.18 4.13
C VAL A 72 -7.44 -1.02 3.06
N PRO A 73 -7.20 0.21 2.56
CA PRO A 73 -6.15 0.42 1.57
C PRO A 73 -4.78 0.04 2.12
N LEU A 74 -4.02 -0.70 1.34
CA LEU A 74 -2.60 -0.90 1.57
C LEU A 74 -1.87 0.39 1.21
N GLU A 75 -1.04 0.92 2.11
CA GLU A 75 -0.27 2.14 1.88
C GLU A 75 1.22 1.80 1.78
N TYR A 76 1.86 2.31 0.73
CA TYR A 76 3.29 2.14 0.49
C TYR A 76 3.96 3.48 0.28
N ASN A 77 5.05 3.71 1.00
CA ASN A 77 5.88 4.89 0.79
C ASN A 77 6.67 4.75 -0.52
N THR A 78 6.89 5.87 -1.18
CA THR A 78 7.74 5.93 -2.36
C THR A 78 9.14 6.37 -1.99
N LEU A 79 10.09 6.12 -2.87
CA LEU A 79 11.46 6.59 -2.72
C LEU A 79 11.56 8.09 -3.07
N PRO A 80 12.56 8.81 -2.55
CA PRO A 80 12.71 10.25 -2.77
C PRO A 80 12.83 10.64 -4.25
N GLU A 81 13.34 9.77 -5.09
CA GLU A 81 13.40 9.97 -6.54
C GLU A 81 12.05 9.75 -7.25
N GLY A 82 10.96 9.61 -6.48
CA GLY A 82 9.60 9.43 -6.99
C GLY A 82 9.30 8.05 -7.57
N THR A 83 10.16 7.05 -7.29
CA THR A 83 9.93 5.67 -7.74
C THR A 83 9.28 4.82 -6.65
N TYR A 84 8.63 3.75 -7.08
CA TYR A 84 8.06 2.75 -6.17
C TYR A 84 8.12 1.35 -6.76
N ARG A 85 8.28 0.37 -5.90
CA ARG A 85 8.28 -1.04 -6.29
C ARG A 85 7.86 -1.92 -5.12
N ASN A 86 6.93 -2.83 -5.37
CA ASN A 86 6.61 -3.93 -4.48
C ASN A 86 6.31 -5.17 -5.31
N THR A 87 6.98 -6.27 -5.03
CA THR A 87 6.83 -7.55 -5.73
C THR A 87 6.13 -8.60 -4.88
N LYS A 88 5.55 -8.19 -3.77
CA LYS A 88 4.88 -9.04 -2.80
C LYS A 88 3.51 -8.46 -2.44
N VAL A 89 2.59 -8.57 -3.37
CA VAL A 89 1.20 -8.13 -3.24
C VAL A 89 0.29 -9.31 -3.56
N TYR A 90 -0.85 -9.42 -2.93
CA TYR A 90 -1.84 -10.43 -3.28
C TYR A 90 -2.27 -10.27 -4.75
N PRO A 91 -2.38 -11.37 -5.52
CA PRO A 91 -2.82 -11.31 -6.89
C PRO A 91 -4.32 -10.97 -6.94
N SER A 92 -4.66 -9.71 -7.29
CA SER A 92 -6.03 -9.20 -7.30
C SER A 92 -6.20 -8.02 -8.24
N ARG A 93 -7.44 -7.56 -8.38
CA ARG A 93 -7.76 -6.26 -8.98
C ARG A 93 -7.76 -5.19 -7.91
N TYR A 94 -7.09 -4.10 -8.19
CA TYR A 94 -6.93 -2.99 -7.25
C TYR A 94 -7.47 -1.67 -7.80
N LYS A 95 -8.07 -0.91 -6.91
CA LYS A 95 -8.23 0.52 -7.04
C LYS A 95 -6.93 1.17 -6.55
N VAL A 96 -6.28 1.97 -7.39
CA VAL A 96 -4.97 2.56 -7.13
C VAL A 96 -5.04 4.06 -7.21
N TRP A 97 -4.51 4.75 -6.20
CA TRP A 97 -4.34 6.19 -6.20
C TRP A 97 -3.09 6.56 -5.39
N ALA A 98 -2.68 7.80 -5.44
CA ALA A 98 -1.52 8.26 -4.69
C ALA A 98 -1.80 9.59 -4.00
N ASN A 99 -1.11 9.80 -2.88
CA ASN A 99 -1.07 11.08 -2.18
C ASN A 99 0.39 11.56 -2.15
N GLY A 100 0.60 12.86 -2.32
CA GLY A 100 1.95 13.42 -2.36
C GLY A 100 1.93 14.93 -2.62
N PRO A 101 3.09 15.54 -2.92
CA PRO A 101 3.21 16.97 -3.22
C PRO A 101 2.75 17.29 -4.66
N PHE A 102 1.60 16.77 -5.06
CA PHE A 102 0.98 16.97 -6.36
C PHE A 102 -0.55 17.05 -6.19
N PHE A 103 -1.21 17.64 -7.18
CA PHE A 103 -2.66 17.68 -7.21
C PHE A 103 -3.24 16.26 -7.25
N GLU A 104 -4.44 16.13 -6.71
CA GLU A 104 -5.10 14.83 -6.61
C GLU A 104 -5.15 14.12 -7.97
N LEU A 105 -4.79 12.86 -7.95
CA LEU A 105 -4.79 12.00 -9.11
C LEU A 105 -6.14 11.33 -9.30
N ASP A 106 -6.51 11.15 -10.55
CA ASP A 106 -7.59 10.24 -10.89
C ASP A 106 -7.26 8.83 -10.40
N THR A 107 -8.28 8.19 -9.86
CA THR A 107 -8.19 6.79 -9.48
C THR A 107 -8.02 5.92 -10.70
N ILE A 108 -7.03 5.04 -10.68
CA ILE A 108 -6.87 4.01 -11.70
C ILE A 108 -7.23 2.63 -11.17
N TYR A 109 -7.64 1.75 -12.07
CA TYR A 109 -7.97 0.36 -11.76
C TYR A 109 -6.97 -0.53 -12.46
N GLY A 110 -6.35 -1.45 -11.71
CA GLY A 110 -5.31 -2.33 -12.22
C GLY A 110 -5.49 -3.76 -11.78
N ASP A 111 -5.18 -4.69 -12.69
CA ASP A 111 -4.99 -6.09 -12.36
C ASP A 111 -3.51 -6.31 -12.00
N ILE A 112 -3.25 -6.72 -10.75
CA ILE A 112 -1.88 -6.84 -10.18
C ILE A 112 -1.57 -8.32 -9.86
N ARG A 113 -2.07 -9.25 -10.66
CA ARG A 113 -1.77 -10.69 -10.51
C ARG A 113 -0.34 -11.08 -10.86
N SER A 114 0.38 -10.21 -11.54
CA SER A 114 1.81 -10.33 -11.81
C SER A 114 2.47 -8.97 -11.69
N LEU A 115 3.82 -8.91 -11.70
CA LEU A 115 4.52 -7.62 -11.66
C LEU A 115 4.10 -6.74 -12.83
N LYS A 116 3.51 -5.60 -12.52
CA LYS A 116 2.98 -4.64 -13.48
C LYS A 116 3.74 -3.32 -13.39
N LYS A 117 4.12 -2.79 -14.54
CA LYS A 117 4.64 -1.44 -14.63
C LYS A 117 3.48 -0.44 -14.67
N MET A 118 3.50 0.53 -13.77
CA MET A 118 2.49 1.59 -13.64
C MET A 118 3.21 2.91 -13.38
N ASP A 119 3.40 3.72 -14.40
CA ASP A 119 3.84 5.11 -14.19
C ASP A 119 2.59 5.98 -13.98
N LEU A 120 2.58 6.79 -12.93
CA LEU A 120 1.47 7.70 -12.59
C LEU A 120 1.81 9.11 -13.06
N ILE A 121 1.03 9.61 -14.00
CA ILE A 121 1.18 10.98 -14.50
C ILE A 121 0.57 11.95 -13.48
N VAL A 122 1.39 12.81 -12.91
CA VAL A 122 1.02 13.74 -11.86
C VAL A 122 1.23 15.19 -12.29
N THR A 123 0.58 16.11 -11.60
CA THR A 123 0.87 17.54 -11.71
C THR A 123 1.42 17.99 -10.36
N PRO A 124 2.73 18.22 -10.21
CA PRO A 124 3.31 18.66 -8.95
C PRO A 124 2.71 20.00 -8.49
N ASN A 125 2.56 20.17 -7.17
CA ASN A 125 2.14 21.46 -6.61
C ASN A 125 3.18 22.55 -6.86
N VAL A 126 4.46 22.15 -6.89
CA VAL A 126 5.59 23.03 -7.20
C VAL A 126 6.62 22.26 -8.03
N THR A 127 7.04 22.84 -9.14
CA THR A 127 8.17 22.33 -9.92
C THR A 127 9.39 23.20 -9.67
N LEU A 128 10.49 22.59 -9.20
CA LEU A 128 11.76 23.28 -8.96
C LEU A 128 12.77 22.91 -10.03
N LYS A 129 13.43 23.92 -10.57
CA LYS A 129 14.56 23.73 -11.51
C LYS A 129 15.81 24.41 -10.97
N ILE A 130 16.79 23.62 -10.55
CA ILE A 130 18.09 24.14 -10.12
C ILE A 130 18.84 24.68 -11.36
N LYS A 131 19.26 25.94 -11.29
CA LYS A 131 20.02 26.60 -12.33
C LYS A 131 21.52 26.58 -12.06
N LYS A 132 21.89 26.73 -10.79
CA LYS A 132 23.31 26.86 -10.41
C LYS A 132 23.50 26.42 -8.97
N VAL A 133 24.59 25.74 -8.72
CA VAL A 133 25.07 25.42 -7.36
C VAL A 133 26.51 25.91 -7.27
N GLU A 134 26.82 26.79 -6.34
CA GLU A 134 28.18 27.28 -6.04
C GLU A 134 28.56 26.89 -4.63
N VAL A 135 29.61 26.13 -4.48
CA VAL A 135 30.15 25.76 -3.17
C VAL A 135 31.24 26.80 -2.78
N LEU A 136 31.00 27.45 -1.66
CA LEU A 136 31.91 28.46 -1.09
C LEU A 136 32.63 27.87 0.11
N TYR A 137 33.94 27.90 0.09
CA TYR A 137 34.82 27.49 1.20
C TYR A 137 34.57 26.03 1.71
N GLY A 138 34.00 25.17 0.89
CA GLY A 138 33.71 23.79 1.26
C GLY A 138 32.63 23.57 2.35
N ILE A 139 32.01 24.64 2.85
CA ILE A 139 31.08 24.60 3.98
C ILE A 139 29.71 25.18 3.59
N THR A 140 29.65 26.09 2.64
CA THR A 140 28.41 26.77 2.24
C THR A 140 28.14 26.54 0.76
N ALA A 141 26.89 26.31 0.39
CA ALA A 141 26.48 26.25 -1.00
C ALA A 141 25.40 27.31 -1.28
N ASN A 142 25.64 28.10 -2.34
CA ASN A 142 24.62 28.98 -2.92
C ASN A 142 23.87 28.20 -4.01
N VAL A 143 22.55 28.04 -3.84
CA VAL A 143 21.71 27.36 -4.82
C VAL A 143 20.77 28.38 -5.46
N THR A 144 20.87 28.53 -6.78
CA THR A 144 19.95 29.33 -7.57
C THR A 144 18.97 28.43 -8.27
N PHE A 145 17.67 28.66 -8.10
CA PHE A 145 16.63 27.86 -8.71
C PHE A 145 15.49 28.74 -9.26
N THR A 146 14.72 28.19 -10.17
CA THR A 146 13.40 28.72 -10.56
C THR A 146 12.34 27.75 -10.07
N TYR A 147 11.17 28.28 -9.74
CA TYR A 147 10.01 27.47 -9.38
C TYR A 147 8.79 27.87 -10.19
N GLN A 148 7.89 26.94 -10.36
CA GLN A 148 6.58 27.14 -10.94
C GLN A 148 5.55 26.50 -9.99
N VAL A 149 4.46 27.20 -9.74
CA VAL A 149 3.34 26.78 -8.90
C VAL A 149 2.13 26.55 -9.77
#